data_93ae5129122f708feab298da35d08e89
#
_entry.id   93ae5129122f708feab298da35d08e89
#
_cell.length_a   1.000
_cell.length_b   1.000
_cell.length_c   1.000
_cell.angle_alpha   90.00
_cell.angle_beta   90.00
_cell.angle_gamma   90.00
#
_symmetry.space_group_name_H-M   'P 1'
#
loop_
_entity.id
_entity.type
_entity.pdbx_description
1 polymer ?
#
loop_
_entity_poly.entity_id
_entity_poly.type
_entity_poly.pdbx_seq_one_letter_code
_entity_poly.pdbx_strand_id
1 'polypeptide(L)'
;MTDLRGRHGLVVGVANKRSIAWAIAQRLAGDGVRLALTYADERLGENVRELASSASLDDPLFLPCDVTSDEQVNNVYRAIGEAYGGLDYLVHAVAFAPRQELTGRFVDTSRDGFRIALDVSVYSLIALARGAAPLMRARGGGSIVTLTYLGSRRVFPHYNVMGVAKAGLEAAVRYLAADLGPDNIRVNAISAGPIRTLAASGISGFSEILQLYRDRSALKRNVDASEVAEAAFFLLVSAGAVTGESLVVDAGYNIMGM
;
A
#
# COMPACT_ATOMS: atom_id res chain seq x y z
N MET A 1 -22.23 -3.95 9.99
CA MET A 1 -21.47 -4.04 8.74
C MET A 1 -21.94 -2.92 7.82
N THR A 2 -21.03 -2.17 7.23
CA THR A 2 -21.35 -1.12 6.27
C THR A 2 -21.60 -1.79 4.92
N ASP A 3 -22.77 -1.61 4.30
CA ASP A 3 -23.03 -2.16 2.98
C ASP A 3 -22.33 -1.30 1.91
N LEU A 4 -21.29 -1.86 1.27
CA LEU A 4 -20.51 -1.21 0.22
C LEU A 4 -20.75 -1.82 -1.17
N ARG A 5 -21.86 -2.56 -1.35
CA ARG A 5 -22.25 -3.07 -2.67
C ARG A 5 -22.40 -1.92 -3.68
N GLY A 6 -21.84 -2.14 -4.88
CA GLY A 6 -21.75 -1.11 -5.92
C GLY A 6 -20.57 -0.14 -5.75
N ARG A 7 -19.69 -0.35 -4.76
CA ARG A 7 -18.39 0.31 -4.66
C ARG A 7 -17.31 -0.52 -5.30
N HIS A 8 -16.31 0.14 -5.89
CA HIS A 8 -15.23 -0.48 -6.65
C HIS A 8 -13.87 -0.10 -6.06
N GLY A 9 -13.01 -1.09 -5.88
CA GLY A 9 -11.67 -0.90 -5.34
C GLY A 9 -10.58 -1.47 -6.24
N LEU A 10 -9.45 -0.76 -6.36
CA LEU A 10 -8.22 -1.25 -6.95
C LEU A 10 -7.20 -1.53 -5.83
N VAL A 11 -6.68 -2.75 -5.76
CA VAL A 11 -5.63 -3.13 -4.81
C VAL A 11 -4.37 -3.54 -5.57
N VAL A 12 -3.31 -2.75 -5.38
CA VAL A 12 -2.01 -2.94 -6.03
C VAL A 12 -1.01 -3.48 -5.02
N GLY A 13 -0.36 -4.63 -5.33
CA GLY A 13 0.68 -5.21 -4.48
C GLY A 13 0.28 -6.47 -3.73
N VAL A 14 -0.77 -7.18 -4.16
CA VAL A 14 -1.08 -8.52 -3.64
C VAL A 14 -0.03 -9.50 -4.18
N ALA A 15 0.72 -10.16 -3.28
CA ALA A 15 1.73 -11.15 -3.66
C ALA A 15 1.41 -12.56 -3.13
N ASN A 16 0.89 -12.66 -1.91
CA ASN A 16 0.49 -13.92 -1.28
C ASN A 16 -0.45 -13.66 -0.08
N LYS A 17 -0.89 -14.73 0.58
CA LYS A 17 -1.80 -14.66 1.75
C LYS A 17 -1.28 -13.86 2.97
N ARG A 18 0.02 -13.57 3.03
CA ARG A 18 0.64 -12.76 4.10
C ARG A 18 0.81 -11.30 3.72
N SER A 19 0.42 -10.90 2.50
CA SER A 19 0.49 -9.50 2.07
C SER A 19 -0.52 -8.66 2.87
N ILE A 20 -0.10 -7.48 3.31
CA ILE A 20 -1.01 -6.49 3.90
C ILE A 20 -2.09 -6.11 2.86
N ALA A 21 -1.70 -5.97 1.58
CA ALA A 21 -2.62 -5.73 0.47
C ALA A 21 -3.75 -6.79 0.41
N TRP A 22 -3.41 -8.07 0.64
CA TRP A 22 -4.39 -9.12 0.65
C TRP A 22 -5.38 -9.01 1.83
N ALA A 23 -4.88 -8.71 3.02
CA ALA A 23 -5.73 -8.48 4.19
C ALA A 23 -6.70 -7.29 3.97
N ILE A 24 -6.23 -6.21 3.34
CA ILE A 24 -7.06 -5.06 2.98
C ILE A 24 -8.10 -5.46 1.92
N ALA A 25 -7.71 -6.23 0.89
CA ALA A 25 -8.62 -6.73 -0.13
C ALA A 25 -9.76 -7.56 0.49
N GLN A 26 -9.43 -8.53 1.36
CA GLN A 26 -10.42 -9.34 2.07
C GLN A 26 -11.35 -8.49 2.93
N ARG A 27 -10.82 -7.48 3.62
CA ARG A 27 -11.62 -6.60 4.48
C ARG A 27 -12.62 -5.77 3.66
N LEU A 28 -12.21 -5.22 2.52
CA LEU A 28 -13.10 -4.47 1.64
C LEU A 28 -14.16 -5.38 0.99
N ALA A 29 -13.75 -6.54 0.49
CA ALA A 29 -14.67 -7.51 -0.14
C ALA A 29 -15.71 -8.03 0.85
N GLY A 30 -15.35 -8.20 2.14
CA GLY A 30 -16.26 -8.64 3.20
C GLY A 30 -17.45 -7.71 3.42
N ASP A 31 -17.36 -6.43 3.06
CA ASP A 31 -18.47 -5.47 3.09
C ASP A 31 -19.05 -5.17 1.69
N GLY A 32 -18.70 -5.96 0.67
CA GLY A 32 -19.32 -5.95 -0.64
C GLY A 32 -18.63 -5.07 -1.70
N VAL A 33 -17.39 -4.61 -1.46
CA VAL A 33 -16.61 -3.91 -2.50
C VAL A 33 -16.18 -4.88 -3.58
N ARG A 34 -16.49 -4.59 -4.84
CA ARG A 34 -15.98 -5.32 -6.00
C ARG A 34 -14.55 -4.88 -6.29
N LEU A 35 -13.63 -5.84 -6.47
CA LEU A 35 -12.20 -5.55 -6.49
C LEU A 35 -11.53 -5.84 -7.84
N ALA A 36 -10.66 -4.91 -8.26
CA ALA A 36 -9.60 -5.18 -9.21
C ALA A 36 -8.29 -5.43 -8.44
N LEU A 37 -7.60 -6.51 -8.75
CA LEU A 37 -6.33 -6.92 -8.14
C LEU A 37 -5.24 -6.93 -9.20
N THR A 38 -4.10 -6.29 -8.92
CA THR A 38 -2.98 -6.29 -9.87
C THR A 38 -1.87 -7.23 -9.45
N TYR A 39 -1.12 -7.68 -10.44
CA TYR A 39 0.08 -8.50 -10.27
C TYR A 39 1.20 -8.05 -11.22
N ALA A 40 2.45 -8.16 -10.80
CA ALA A 40 3.59 -7.68 -11.58
C ALA A 40 4.05 -8.68 -12.66
N ASP A 41 3.88 -9.99 -12.40
CA ASP A 41 4.22 -11.08 -13.33
C ASP A 41 3.18 -12.20 -13.25
N GLU A 42 3.15 -13.09 -14.25
CA GLU A 42 2.12 -14.13 -14.34
C GLU A 42 2.18 -15.14 -13.19
N ARG A 43 3.34 -15.44 -12.65
CA ARG A 43 3.49 -16.31 -11.47
C ARG A 43 2.80 -15.70 -10.24
N LEU A 44 2.89 -14.40 -10.05
CA LEU A 44 2.13 -13.69 -9.02
C LEU A 44 0.64 -13.65 -9.36
N GLY A 45 0.29 -13.53 -10.65
CA GLY A 45 -1.08 -13.58 -11.14
C GLY A 45 -1.80 -14.88 -10.79
N GLU A 46 -1.14 -16.03 -10.95
CA GLU A 46 -1.67 -17.34 -10.53
C GLU A 46 -1.97 -17.37 -9.02
N ASN A 47 -1.02 -16.92 -8.20
CA ASN A 47 -1.22 -16.82 -6.76
C ASN A 47 -2.40 -15.91 -6.38
N VAL A 48 -2.55 -14.77 -7.04
CA VAL A 48 -3.63 -13.81 -6.77
C VAL A 48 -4.99 -14.41 -7.13
N ARG A 49 -5.11 -15.13 -8.26
CA ARG A 49 -6.33 -15.82 -8.67
C ARG A 49 -6.71 -16.93 -7.70
N GLU A 50 -5.73 -17.73 -7.24
CA GLU A 50 -5.96 -18.78 -6.24
C GLU A 50 -6.45 -18.19 -4.90
N LEU A 51 -5.84 -17.10 -4.42
CA LEU A 51 -6.27 -16.42 -3.22
C LEU A 51 -7.69 -15.86 -3.35
N ALA A 52 -8.01 -15.21 -4.45
CA ALA A 52 -9.32 -14.65 -4.70
C ALA A 52 -10.41 -15.72 -4.75
N SER A 53 -10.12 -16.85 -5.40
CA SER A 53 -11.01 -18.02 -5.46
C SER A 53 -11.26 -18.61 -4.06
N SER A 54 -10.19 -18.77 -3.26
CA SER A 54 -10.30 -19.31 -1.90
C SER A 54 -11.09 -18.42 -0.94
N ALA A 55 -11.12 -17.10 -1.17
CA ALA A 55 -11.84 -16.13 -0.36
C ALA A 55 -13.23 -15.80 -0.92
N SER A 56 -13.66 -16.45 -2.01
CA SER A 56 -14.96 -16.20 -2.66
C SER A 56 -15.22 -14.74 -2.96
N LEU A 57 -14.24 -14.04 -3.54
CA LEU A 57 -14.41 -12.65 -3.96
C LEU A 57 -15.45 -12.59 -5.09
N ASP A 58 -16.30 -11.55 -5.05
CA ASP A 58 -17.35 -11.33 -6.04
C ASP A 58 -16.77 -10.78 -7.35
N ASP A 59 -16.69 -11.62 -8.39
CA ASP A 59 -16.27 -11.31 -9.75
C ASP A 59 -15.11 -10.31 -9.86
N PRO A 60 -13.92 -10.64 -9.28
CA PRO A 60 -12.80 -9.73 -9.26
C PRO A 60 -12.10 -9.64 -10.63
N LEU A 61 -11.59 -8.45 -10.98
CA LEU A 61 -10.68 -8.28 -12.11
C LEU A 61 -9.24 -8.64 -11.70
N PHE A 62 -8.53 -9.30 -12.62
CA PHE A 62 -7.11 -9.60 -12.46
C PHE A 62 -6.33 -8.93 -13.60
N LEU A 63 -5.47 -7.97 -13.24
CA LEU A 63 -4.85 -7.08 -14.20
C LEU A 63 -3.32 -7.11 -14.05
N PRO A 64 -2.57 -7.42 -15.12
CA PRO A 64 -1.11 -7.28 -15.09
C PRO A 64 -0.73 -5.80 -14.93
N CYS A 65 0.21 -5.50 -14.05
CA CYS A 65 0.66 -4.13 -13.80
C CYS A 65 2.09 -4.12 -13.23
N ASP A 66 3.06 -3.87 -14.07
CA ASP A 66 4.34 -3.34 -13.64
C ASP A 66 4.15 -1.83 -13.42
N VAL A 67 4.28 -1.39 -12.17
CA VAL A 67 4.07 0.01 -11.78
C VAL A 67 5.13 0.98 -12.35
N THR A 68 6.19 0.46 -12.96
CA THR A 68 7.20 1.24 -13.67
C THR A 68 6.85 1.48 -15.15
N SER A 69 5.76 0.87 -15.64
CA SER A 69 5.26 1.00 -17.00
C SER A 69 4.01 1.87 -17.03
N ASP A 70 4.13 3.10 -17.55
CA ASP A 70 2.97 3.99 -17.74
C ASP A 70 1.90 3.34 -18.64
N GLU A 71 2.30 2.53 -19.63
CA GLU A 71 1.38 1.80 -20.49
C GLU A 71 0.54 0.80 -19.71
N GLN A 72 1.19 -0.03 -18.86
CA GLN A 72 0.47 -1.02 -18.06
C GLN A 72 -0.44 -0.35 -17.02
N VAL A 73 0.01 0.72 -16.38
CA VAL A 73 -0.81 1.52 -15.46
C VAL A 73 -2.04 2.07 -16.20
N ASN A 74 -1.89 2.63 -17.40
CA ASN A 74 -3.01 3.13 -18.20
C ASN A 74 -3.98 2.01 -18.61
N ASN A 75 -3.46 0.82 -18.96
CA ASN A 75 -4.28 -0.35 -19.30
C ASN A 75 -5.15 -0.80 -18.13
N VAL A 76 -4.63 -0.78 -16.89
CA VAL A 76 -5.39 -1.07 -15.67
C VAL A 76 -6.61 -0.14 -15.56
N TYR A 77 -6.43 1.17 -15.70
CA TYR A 77 -7.53 2.11 -15.55
C TYR A 77 -8.53 2.06 -16.69
N ARG A 78 -8.10 1.75 -17.92
CA ARG A 78 -8.99 1.48 -19.03
C ARG A 78 -9.88 0.28 -18.74
N ALA A 79 -9.31 -0.85 -18.32
CA ALA A 79 -10.06 -2.05 -17.98
C ALA A 79 -11.06 -1.81 -16.82
N ILE A 80 -10.66 -1.07 -15.78
CA ILE A 80 -11.56 -0.68 -14.68
C ILE A 80 -12.69 0.23 -15.19
N GLY A 81 -12.39 1.20 -16.06
CA GLY A 81 -13.39 2.08 -16.66
C GLY A 81 -14.43 1.31 -17.47
N GLU A 82 -14.00 0.35 -18.30
CA GLU A 82 -14.85 -0.50 -19.11
C GLU A 82 -15.73 -1.44 -18.28
N ALA A 83 -15.15 -2.07 -17.22
CA ALA A 83 -15.86 -3.08 -16.44
C ALA A 83 -16.69 -2.49 -15.28
N TYR A 84 -16.24 -1.39 -14.67
CA TYR A 84 -16.83 -0.85 -13.45
C TYR A 84 -17.45 0.55 -13.65
N GLY A 85 -17.09 1.26 -14.71
CA GLY A 85 -17.55 2.62 -14.97
C GLY A 85 -17.01 3.69 -14.01
N GLY A 86 -16.22 3.30 -13.00
CA GLY A 86 -15.63 4.21 -12.01
C GLY A 86 -14.92 3.49 -10.88
N LEU A 87 -14.25 4.25 -10.03
CA LEU A 87 -13.43 3.74 -8.92
C LEU A 87 -13.74 4.55 -7.64
N ASP A 88 -13.87 3.87 -6.51
CA ASP A 88 -14.09 4.49 -5.20
C ASP A 88 -12.83 4.42 -4.33
N TYR A 89 -12.06 3.32 -4.40
CA TYR A 89 -10.92 3.06 -3.52
C TYR A 89 -9.68 2.64 -4.30
N LEU A 90 -8.51 3.18 -3.91
CA LEU A 90 -7.20 2.73 -4.37
C LEU A 90 -6.32 2.36 -3.16
N VAL A 91 -5.81 1.14 -3.15
CA VAL A 91 -4.80 0.68 -2.20
C VAL A 91 -3.48 0.51 -2.93
N HIS A 92 -2.51 1.35 -2.60
CA HIS A 92 -1.14 1.27 -3.08
C HIS A 92 -0.26 0.57 -2.04
N ALA A 93 0.08 -0.69 -2.28
CA ALA A 93 0.86 -1.50 -1.36
C ALA A 93 2.12 -2.07 -2.04
N VAL A 94 2.78 -1.23 -2.86
CA VAL A 94 4.01 -1.58 -3.58
C VAL A 94 5.19 -0.84 -3.00
N ALA A 95 6.30 -1.53 -2.82
CA ALA A 95 7.60 -0.95 -2.50
C ALA A 95 8.69 -1.94 -2.89
N PHE A 96 9.79 -1.42 -3.43
CA PHE A 96 10.94 -2.24 -3.81
C PHE A 96 12.23 -1.43 -3.76
N ALA A 97 13.30 -2.07 -3.33
CA ALA A 97 14.68 -1.65 -3.56
C ALA A 97 15.54 -2.89 -3.84
N PRO A 98 16.57 -2.79 -4.70
CA PRO A 98 17.51 -3.88 -4.90
C PRO A 98 18.15 -4.28 -3.56
N ARG A 99 18.30 -5.59 -3.32
CA ARG A 99 18.77 -6.11 -2.01
C ARG A 99 20.13 -5.55 -1.59
N GLN A 100 21.02 -5.31 -2.54
CA GLN A 100 22.33 -4.72 -2.29
C GLN A 100 22.24 -3.31 -1.67
N GLU A 101 21.21 -2.55 -1.99
CA GLU A 101 20.99 -1.20 -1.46
C GLU A 101 20.45 -1.19 -0.02
N LEU A 102 20.01 -2.35 0.48
CA LEU A 102 19.56 -2.56 1.86
C LEU A 102 20.67 -3.12 2.76
N THR A 103 21.86 -3.36 2.22
CA THR A 103 23.03 -3.87 2.94
C THR A 103 24.16 -2.87 2.91
N GLY A 104 25.11 -2.98 3.87
CA GLY A 104 26.24 -2.08 3.94
C GLY A 104 25.87 -0.66 4.44
N ARG A 105 26.70 0.32 4.07
CA ARG A 105 26.53 1.71 4.51
C ARG A 105 25.59 2.47 3.55
N PHE A 106 24.71 3.28 4.11
CA PHE A 106 23.81 4.10 3.31
C PHE A 106 24.53 5.04 2.34
N VAL A 107 25.69 5.59 2.72
CA VAL A 107 26.49 6.49 1.88
C VAL A 107 26.97 5.84 0.58
N ASP A 108 27.02 4.50 0.51
CA ASP A 108 27.44 3.75 -0.65
C ASP A 108 26.27 3.39 -1.61
N THR A 109 25.06 3.91 -1.33
CA THR A 109 23.87 3.71 -2.19
C THR A 109 24.17 4.13 -3.63
N SER A 110 23.94 3.21 -4.57
CA SER A 110 24.14 3.48 -5.97
C SER A 110 23.09 4.43 -6.56
N ARG A 111 23.45 5.19 -7.60
CA ARG A 111 22.50 6.08 -8.30
C ARG A 111 21.32 5.29 -8.88
N ASP A 112 21.58 4.13 -9.49
CA ASP A 112 20.54 3.28 -10.07
C ASP A 112 19.64 2.65 -9.02
N GLY A 113 20.22 2.14 -7.93
CA GLY A 113 19.44 1.60 -6.82
C GLY A 113 18.55 2.65 -6.17
N PHE A 114 19.07 3.87 -5.99
CA PHE A 114 18.29 5.02 -5.52
C PHE A 114 17.13 5.33 -6.48
N ARG A 115 17.39 5.42 -7.79
CA ARG A 115 16.37 5.67 -8.82
C ARG A 115 15.29 4.59 -8.80
N ILE A 116 15.65 3.31 -8.78
CA ILE A 116 14.71 2.20 -8.74
C ILE A 116 13.83 2.26 -7.48
N ALA A 117 14.44 2.50 -6.32
CA ALA A 117 13.70 2.56 -5.06
C ALA A 117 12.66 3.69 -5.05
N LEU A 118 13.00 4.87 -5.57
CA LEU A 118 12.06 6.00 -5.65
C LEU A 118 11.00 5.79 -6.74
N ASP A 119 11.37 5.26 -7.89
CA ASP A 119 10.46 4.99 -8.99
C ASP A 119 9.35 4.01 -8.56
N VAL A 120 9.74 2.84 -8.05
CA VAL A 120 8.79 1.81 -7.63
C VAL A 120 8.03 2.17 -6.35
N SER A 121 8.68 2.84 -5.38
CA SER A 121 8.06 3.02 -4.05
C SER A 121 7.42 4.39 -3.84
N VAL A 122 7.67 5.36 -4.71
CA VAL A 122 7.15 6.74 -4.59
C VAL A 122 6.40 7.16 -5.84
N TYR A 123 7.07 7.17 -7.01
CA TYR A 123 6.47 7.65 -8.25
C TYR A 123 5.28 6.81 -8.66
N SER A 124 5.31 5.51 -8.41
CA SER A 124 4.18 4.62 -8.67
C SER A 124 2.88 5.06 -7.99
N LEU A 125 2.93 5.62 -6.77
CA LEU A 125 1.74 6.21 -6.12
C LEU A 125 1.21 7.39 -6.93
N ILE A 126 2.10 8.26 -7.43
CA ILE A 126 1.70 9.43 -8.23
C ILE A 126 1.07 8.98 -9.56
N ALA A 127 1.69 8.01 -10.24
CA ALA A 127 1.19 7.46 -11.50
C ALA A 127 -0.19 6.79 -11.32
N LEU A 128 -0.34 5.97 -10.27
CA LEU A 128 -1.59 5.31 -9.94
C LEU A 128 -2.68 6.32 -9.53
N ALA A 129 -2.36 7.31 -8.71
CA ALA A 129 -3.31 8.36 -8.32
C ALA A 129 -3.79 9.18 -9.52
N ARG A 130 -2.89 9.51 -10.46
CA ARG A 130 -3.21 10.21 -11.72
C ARG A 130 -4.24 9.42 -12.54
N GLY A 131 -4.04 8.12 -12.69
CA GLY A 131 -4.98 7.26 -13.43
C GLY A 131 -6.30 7.05 -12.71
N ALA A 132 -6.29 6.99 -11.37
CA ALA A 132 -7.48 6.81 -10.54
C ALA A 132 -8.39 8.06 -10.52
N ALA A 133 -7.81 9.26 -10.53
CA ALA A 133 -8.53 10.52 -10.32
C ALA A 133 -9.72 10.74 -11.26
N PRO A 134 -9.64 10.49 -12.59
CA PRO A 134 -10.80 10.63 -13.47
C PRO A 134 -11.95 9.68 -13.11
N LEU A 135 -11.65 8.43 -12.78
CA LEU A 135 -12.63 7.41 -12.41
C LEU A 135 -13.27 7.70 -11.05
N MET A 136 -12.50 8.26 -10.11
CA MET A 136 -12.99 8.69 -8.80
C MET A 136 -13.87 9.94 -8.93
N ARG A 137 -13.48 10.91 -9.75
CA ARG A 137 -14.32 12.09 -10.04
C ARG A 137 -15.69 11.70 -10.61
N ALA A 138 -15.74 10.72 -11.51
CA ALA A 138 -16.99 10.20 -12.07
C ALA A 138 -17.92 9.60 -11.00
N ARG A 139 -17.35 9.20 -9.84
CA ARG A 139 -18.09 8.68 -8.67
C ARG A 139 -18.39 9.76 -7.61
N GLY A 140 -18.00 11.02 -7.87
CA GLY A 140 -18.17 12.12 -6.91
C GLY A 140 -17.10 12.20 -5.83
N GLY A 141 -15.98 11.51 -6.01
CA GLY A 141 -14.84 11.47 -5.10
C GLY A 141 -14.31 10.06 -4.87
N GLY A 142 -13.33 9.92 -3.99
CA GLY A 142 -12.72 8.64 -3.69
C GLY A 142 -11.74 8.68 -2.53
N SER A 143 -11.07 7.56 -2.28
CA SER A 143 -10.04 7.48 -1.23
C SER A 143 -8.88 6.60 -1.65
N ILE A 144 -7.67 7.10 -1.40
CA ILE A 144 -6.40 6.45 -1.71
C ILE A 144 -5.65 6.20 -0.40
N VAL A 145 -5.16 4.98 -0.20
CA VAL A 145 -4.32 4.61 0.94
C VAL A 145 -3.03 3.97 0.44
N THR A 146 -1.90 4.41 1.01
CA THR A 146 -0.60 3.77 0.81
C THR A 146 -0.01 3.26 2.11
N LEU A 147 1.02 2.40 2.03
CA LEU A 147 1.70 1.82 3.18
C LEU A 147 3.09 2.43 3.35
N THR A 148 3.35 3.01 4.50
CA THR A 148 4.66 3.52 4.92
C THR A 148 5.19 2.78 6.14
N TYR A 149 6.33 3.21 6.67
CA TYR A 149 6.98 2.61 7.81
C TYR A 149 7.74 3.67 8.62
N LEU A 150 7.89 3.46 9.91
CA LEU A 150 8.60 4.37 10.82
C LEU A 150 10.04 4.69 10.36
N GLY A 151 10.62 3.85 9.50
CA GLY A 151 11.90 4.10 8.83
C GLY A 151 11.96 5.36 7.97
N SER A 152 10.83 6.00 7.66
CA SER A 152 10.75 7.34 7.05
C SER A 152 11.23 8.45 7.98
N ARG A 153 11.14 8.25 9.29
CA ARG A 153 11.41 9.25 10.35
C ARG A 153 12.54 8.87 11.29
N ARG A 154 12.86 7.57 11.40
CA ARG A 154 13.91 7.02 12.28
C ARG A 154 14.79 6.06 11.48
N VAL A 155 16.07 6.04 11.81
CA VAL A 155 17.02 5.13 11.17
C VAL A 155 16.83 3.71 11.72
N PHE A 156 16.66 2.76 10.80
CA PHE A 156 16.67 1.34 11.09
C PHE A 156 17.83 0.66 10.35
N PRO A 157 18.60 -0.21 10.98
CA PRO A 157 19.63 -1.00 10.31
C PRO A 157 19.05 -1.76 9.11
N HIS A 158 19.78 -1.80 8.00
CA HIS A 158 19.39 -2.52 6.79
C HIS A 158 18.09 -2.03 6.11
N TYR A 159 17.67 -0.80 6.40
CA TYR A 159 16.55 -0.18 5.71
C TYR A 159 17.00 0.87 4.67
N ASN A 160 18.12 1.53 4.91
CA ASN A 160 18.87 2.39 4.01
C ASN A 160 18.00 3.23 3.04
N VAL A 161 18.13 3.02 1.73
CA VAL A 161 17.41 3.78 0.69
C VAL A 161 15.88 3.70 0.84
N MET A 162 15.35 2.61 1.41
CA MET A 162 13.91 2.51 1.67
C MET A 162 13.42 3.52 2.69
N GLY A 163 14.26 3.94 3.65
CA GLY A 163 13.91 5.03 4.57
C GLY A 163 13.67 6.33 3.82
N VAL A 164 14.55 6.67 2.87
CA VAL A 164 14.38 7.85 2.00
C VAL A 164 13.15 7.71 1.10
N ALA A 165 12.93 6.54 0.50
CA ALA A 165 11.76 6.29 -0.32
C ALA A 165 10.46 6.44 0.50
N LYS A 166 10.40 5.91 1.74
CA LYS A 166 9.20 6.08 2.58
C LYS A 166 8.98 7.53 3.03
N ALA A 167 10.05 8.30 3.28
CA ALA A 167 9.92 9.74 3.54
C ALA A 167 9.39 10.50 2.30
N GLY A 168 9.89 10.19 1.11
CA GLY A 168 9.37 10.70 -0.16
C GLY A 168 7.91 10.32 -0.40
N LEU A 169 7.53 9.08 -0.07
CA LEU A 169 6.14 8.59 -0.19
C LEU A 169 5.20 9.38 0.73
N GLU A 170 5.59 9.64 2.00
CA GLU A 170 4.80 10.46 2.93
C GLU A 170 4.69 11.92 2.46
N ALA A 171 5.72 12.46 1.82
CA ALA A 171 5.64 13.77 1.18
C ALA A 171 4.65 13.75 0.00
N ALA A 172 4.74 12.75 -0.89
CA ALA A 172 3.84 12.59 -2.03
C ALA A 172 2.36 12.49 -1.59
N VAL A 173 2.08 11.81 -0.47
CA VAL A 173 0.72 11.74 0.12
C VAL A 173 0.16 13.12 0.40
N ARG A 174 0.95 14.02 1.00
CA ARG A 174 0.50 15.40 1.32
C ARG A 174 0.23 16.23 0.06
N TYR A 175 1.12 16.16 -0.93
CA TYR A 175 0.93 16.88 -2.19
C TYR A 175 -0.28 16.34 -2.97
N LEU A 176 -0.44 15.02 -3.08
CA LEU A 176 -1.61 14.42 -3.72
C LEU A 176 -2.91 14.75 -2.97
N ALA A 177 -2.89 14.80 -1.64
CA ALA A 177 -4.06 15.19 -0.85
C ALA A 177 -4.48 16.64 -1.12
N ALA A 178 -3.52 17.55 -1.29
CA ALA A 178 -3.80 18.94 -1.65
C ALA A 178 -4.32 19.07 -3.09
N ASP A 179 -3.70 18.39 -4.06
CA ASP A 179 -4.08 18.45 -5.47
C ASP A 179 -5.44 17.82 -5.75
N LEU A 180 -5.75 16.70 -5.11
CA LEU A 180 -6.95 15.91 -5.36
C LEU A 180 -8.12 16.25 -4.42
N GLY A 181 -7.86 17.01 -3.37
CA GLY A 181 -8.88 17.45 -2.41
C GLY A 181 -10.05 18.18 -3.03
N PRO A 182 -9.85 19.13 -3.99
CA PRO A 182 -10.96 19.79 -4.71
C PRO A 182 -11.88 18.83 -5.47
N ASP A 183 -11.38 17.65 -5.84
CA ASP A 183 -12.14 16.58 -6.48
C ASP A 183 -12.82 15.64 -5.46
N ASN A 184 -12.81 15.98 -4.18
CA ASN A 184 -13.29 15.13 -3.08
C ASN A 184 -12.57 13.76 -3.01
N ILE A 185 -11.28 13.72 -3.36
CA ILE A 185 -10.44 12.53 -3.29
C ILE A 185 -9.46 12.69 -2.13
N ARG A 186 -9.51 11.78 -1.18
CA ARG A 186 -8.65 11.77 0.01
C ARG A 186 -7.45 10.85 -0.22
N VAL A 187 -6.27 11.26 0.25
CA VAL A 187 -5.04 10.49 0.13
C VAL A 187 -4.37 10.39 1.49
N ASN A 188 -4.17 9.18 2.00
CA ASN A 188 -3.56 8.94 3.30
C ASN A 188 -2.54 7.80 3.26
N ALA A 189 -1.69 7.73 4.27
CA ALA A 189 -0.75 6.63 4.49
C ALA A 189 -1.05 5.89 5.79
N ILE A 190 -0.64 4.63 5.86
CA ILE A 190 -0.57 3.87 7.11
C ILE A 190 0.88 3.52 7.38
N SER A 191 1.41 3.98 8.51
CA SER A 191 2.71 3.58 9.04
C SER A 191 2.53 2.32 9.88
N ALA A 192 2.66 1.16 9.23
CA ALA A 192 2.49 -0.13 9.88
C ALA A 192 3.75 -0.55 10.65
N GLY A 193 3.58 -1.22 11.79
CA GLY A 193 4.66 -1.98 12.43
C GLY A 193 5.13 -3.15 11.56
N PRO A 194 6.23 -3.82 11.93
CA PRO A 194 6.79 -4.90 11.11
C PRO A 194 5.85 -6.11 11.08
N ILE A 195 5.53 -6.55 9.86
CA ILE A 195 4.70 -7.73 9.57
C ILE A 195 5.49 -8.67 8.66
N ARG A 196 5.41 -9.99 8.89
CA ARG A 196 6.09 -11.01 8.07
C ARG A 196 5.45 -11.13 6.69
N THR A 197 5.83 -10.24 5.79
CA THR A 197 5.43 -10.25 4.38
C THR A 197 6.55 -10.78 3.48
N LEU A 198 6.26 -11.00 2.20
CA LEU A 198 7.29 -11.33 1.20
C LEU A 198 8.33 -10.21 1.08
N ALA A 199 7.90 -8.95 1.03
CA ALA A 199 8.79 -7.79 0.96
C ALA A 199 9.72 -7.70 2.20
N ALA A 200 9.20 -7.98 3.39
CA ALA A 200 9.96 -7.97 4.63
C ALA A 200 11.06 -9.05 4.68
N SER A 201 10.89 -10.16 3.94
CA SER A 201 11.90 -11.24 3.88
C SER A 201 13.22 -10.81 3.22
N GLY A 202 13.22 -9.71 2.47
CA GLY A 202 14.43 -9.11 1.88
C GLY A 202 15.29 -8.30 2.87
N ILE A 203 14.77 -7.99 4.06
CA ILE A 203 15.46 -7.18 5.08
C ILE A 203 16.26 -8.12 6.00
N SER A 204 17.58 -7.95 6.03
CA SER A 204 18.44 -8.69 6.97
C SER A 204 18.10 -8.33 8.42
N GLY A 205 18.09 -9.32 9.31
CA GLY A 205 17.77 -9.07 10.73
C GLY A 205 16.30 -8.79 11.00
N PHE A 206 15.38 -9.16 10.09
CA PHE A 206 13.96 -8.87 10.29
C PHE A 206 13.35 -9.55 11.51
N SER A 207 13.87 -10.73 11.91
CA SER A 207 13.43 -11.42 13.12
C SER A 207 13.77 -10.65 14.39
N GLU A 208 14.93 -10.02 14.42
CA GLU A 208 15.38 -9.14 15.50
C GLU A 208 14.52 -7.88 15.59
N ILE A 209 14.12 -7.32 14.45
CA ILE A 209 13.17 -6.18 14.40
C ILE A 209 11.82 -6.59 15.00
N LEU A 210 11.28 -7.76 14.65
CA LEU A 210 10.03 -8.27 15.23
C LEU A 210 10.14 -8.48 16.75
N GLN A 211 11.27 -9.02 17.21
CA GLN A 211 11.50 -9.19 18.66
C GLN A 211 11.57 -7.83 19.36
N LEU A 212 12.33 -6.88 18.80
CA LEU A 212 12.46 -5.53 19.33
C LEU A 212 11.10 -4.83 19.48
N TYR A 213 10.24 -4.95 18.45
CA TYR A 213 8.89 -4.37 18.51
C TYR A 213 8.05 -5.01 19.60
N ARG A 214 8.05 -6.34 19.70
CA ARG A 214 7.32 -7.05 20.75
C ARG A 214 7.76 -6.65 22.15
N ASP A 215 9.07 -6.46 22.35
CA ASP A 215 9.62 -6.15 23.66
C ASP A 215 9.43 -4.68 24.05
N ARG A 216 9.43 -3.77 23.06
CA ARG A 216 9.44 -2.32 23.31
C ARG A 216 8.14 -1.60 22.98
N SER A 217 7.23 -2.15 22.18
CA SER A 217 5.94 -1.51 21.93
C SER A 217 5.12 -1.38 23.23
N ALA A 218 4.24 -0.39 23.27
CA ALA A 218 3.36 -0.18 24.44
C ALA A 218 2.47 -1.38 24.71
N LEU A 219 1.93 -2.03 23.66
CA LEU A 219 1.06 -3.21 23.78
C LEU A 219 1.84 -4.53 23.91
N LYS A 220 3.19 -4.52 23.94
CA LYS A 220 4.06 -5.70 24.10
C LYS A 220 3.81 -6.82 23.10
N ARG A 221 3.44 -6.46 21.87
CA ARG A 221 3.20 -7.38 20.77
C ARG A 221 3.48 -6.75 19.41
N ASN A 222 3.61 -7.56 18.40
CA ASN A 222 3.58 -7.09 17.02
C ASN A 222 2.13 -6.84 16.56
N VAL A 223 1.98 -6.10 15.48
CA VAL A 223 0.69 -5.93 14.79
C VAL A 223 0.48 -7.04 13.77
N ASP A 224 -0.78 -7.33 13.49
CA ASP A 224 -1.20 -8.25 12.45
C ASP A 224 -1.67 -7.51 11.19
N ALA A 225 -1.65 -8.19 10.03
CA ALA A 225 -2.10 -7.61 8.78
C ALA A 225 -3.60 -7.23 8.82
N SER A 226 -4.41 -7.95 9.59
CA SER A 226 -5.83 -7.65 9.81
C SER A 226 -6.04 -6.32 10.54
N GLU A 227 -5.19 -5.97 11.51
CA GLU A 227 -5.28 -4.69 12.22
C GLU A 227 -4.93 -3.51 11.29
N VAL A 228 -3.95 -3.71 10.41
CA VAL A 228 -3.64 -2.73 9.36
C VAL A 228 -4.78 -2.63 8.34
N ALA A 229 -5.45 -3.74 8.02
CA ALA A 229 -6.61 -3.75 7.13
C ALA A 229 -7.80 -2.99 7.72
N GLU A 230 -8.07 -3.09 9.03
CA GLU A 230 -9.11 -2.29 9.69
C GLU A 230 -8.78 -0.79 9.67
N ALA A 231 -7.52 -0.42 9.88
CA ALA A 231 -7.09 0.98 9.76
C ALA A 231 -7.22 1.50 8.31
N ALA A 232 -6.89 0.65 7.31
CA ALA A 232 -7.09 0.98 5.91
C ALA A 232 -8.57 1.15 5.58
N PHE A 233 -9.43 0.26 6.07
CA PHE A 233 -10.88 0.36 5.91
C PHE A 233 -11.41 1.68 6.52
N PHE A 234 -10.98 2.03 7.72
CA PHE A 234 -11.35 3.31 8.34
C PHE A 234 -10.98 4.49 7.45
N LEU A 235 -9.72 4.56 6.96
CA LEU A 235 -9.25 5.67 6.10
C LEU A 235 -9.94 5.68 4.73
N LEU A 236 -10.23 4.52 4.15
CA LEU A 236 -10.88 4.44 2.83
C LEU A 236 -12.37 4.78 2.92
N VAL A 237 -13.08 4.29 3.93
CA VAL A 237 -14.54 4.27 3.98
C VAL A 237 -15.11 5.30 4.95
N SER A 238 -14.58 5.41 6.17
CA SER A 238 -15.24 6.12 7.27
C SER A 238 -14.65 7.50 7.58
N ALA A 239 -13.38 7.73 7.26
CA ALA A 239 -12.62 8.91 7.67
C ALA A 239 -12.83 10.11 6.72
N GLY A 240 -14.07 10.58 6.58
CA GLY A 240 -14.47 11.59 5.58
C GLY A 240 -13.71 12.92 5.62
N ALA A 241 -13.16 13.32 6.76
CA ALA A 241 -12.40 14.57 6.93
C ALA A 241 -10.89 14.34 7.10
N VAL A 242 -10.38 13.12 6.88
CA VAL A 242 -8.95 12.80 7.04
C VAL A 242 -8.29 12.69 5.66
N THR A 243 -7.35 13.57 5.37
CA THR A 243 -6.53 13.54 4.15
C THR A 243 -5.14 14.12 4.41
N GLY A 244 -4.12 13.61 3.75
CA GLY A 244 -2.72 14.04 3.91
C GLY A 244 -2.02 13.43 5.13
N GLU A 245 -2.65 12.52 5.86
CA GLU A 245 -2.17 11.98 7.13
C GLU A 245 -1.44 10.63 6.98
N SER A 246 -0.54 10.37 7.94
CA SER A 246 0.10 9.07 8.15
C SER A 246 -0.37 8.48 9.47
N LEU A 247 -1.37 7.62 9.42
CA LEU A 247 -1.89 6.91 10.58
C LEU A 247 -0.93 5.82 11.03
N VAL A 248 -0.50 5.87 12.29
CA VAL A 248 0.42 4.87 12.85
C VAL A 248 -0.36 3.67 13.41
N VAL A 249 0.03 2.47 12.98
CA VAL A 249 -0.51 1.17 13.43
C VAL A 249 0.67 0.25 13.76
N ASP A 250 1.24 0.40 14.97
CA ASP A 250 2.48 -0.26 15.36
C ASP A 250 2.51 -0.75 16.82
N ALA A 251 1.35 -0.97 17.40
CA ALA A 251 1.18 -1.36 18.81
C ALA A 251 1.80 -0.34 19.80
N GLY A 252 1.93 0.93 19.39
CA GLY A 252 2.49 2.01 20.19
C GLY A 252 4.03 2.01 20.27
N TYR A 253 4.72 1.35 19.35
CA TYR A 253 6.20 1.37 19.31
C TYR A 253 6.76 2.77 19.07
N ASN A 254 6.13 3.55 18.18
CA ASN A 254 6.64 4.87 17.77
C ASN A 254 6.72 5.89 18.90
N ILE A 255 5.87 5.76 19.95
CA ILE A 255 5.82 6.68 21.09
C ILE A 255 6.80 6.32 22.20
N MET A 256 7.40 5.12 22.13
CA MET A 256 8.33 4.68 23.17
C MET A 256 9.70 5.30 22.96
N GLY A 257 10.29 5.83 24.04
CA GLY A 257 11.62 6.43 24.04
C GLY A 257 12.73 5.39 23.94
N MET A 258 13.00 4.68 24.98
CA MET A 258 14.01 3.62 25.08
C MET A 258 13.48 2.40 25.83
#